data_eb95ec7925165e74a303f2ba51798afa
#
_entry.id   eb95ec7925165e74a303f2ba51798afa
#
_cell.length_a   1.000
_cell.length_b   1.000
_cell.length_c   1.000
_cell.angle_alpha   90.00
_cell.angle_beta   90.00
_cell.angle_gamma   90.00
#
_symmetry.space_group_name_H-M   'P 1'
#
loop_
_entity.id
_entity.type
_entity.pdbx_description
1 polymer ?
#
loop_
_entity_poly.entity_id
_entity_poly.type
_entity_poly.pdbx_seq_one_letter_code
_entity_poly.pdbx_strand_id
1 'polypeptide(L)'
;MNKDTLERLRETVLVPHGDPQLALYAKLVVGLLWLVHLPLGFLYGAPLPFYLLLGGMMLLDGVNLSLSRRSASRARELGAALAFLAGSALLFQKAYVGYFSWFFLLIFSFSCTFVLGLVDGTFINLLGFLWVMACLHGGLIPDPAALYGENFVLRFPFLYICILGVAY
;
A
#
# COMPACT_ATOMS: atom_id res chain seq x y z
N MET A 1 0.35 7.11 -36.70
CA MET A 1 1.12 6.52 -35.60
C MET A 1 1.52 5.12 -36.06
N ASN A 2 2.82 4.81 -36.13
CA ASN A 2 3.31 3.54 -36.69
C ASN A 2 2.94 2.39 -35.72
N LYS A 3 2.63 1.20 -36.28
CA LYS A 3 2.24 0.00 -35.51
C LYS A 3 3.30 -0.38 -34.47
N ASP A 4 4.59 -0.23 -34.87
CA ASP A 4 5.74 -0.47 -33.99
C ASP A 4 5.81 0.52 -32.80
N THR A 5 5.40 1.79 -33.03
CA THR A 5 5.34 2.79 -31.96
C THR A 5 4.22 2.47 -30.96
N LEU A 6 3.11 1.93 -31.45
CA LEU A 6 1.98 1.52 -30.62
C LEU A 6 2.29 0.25 -29.82
N GLU A 7 3.01 -0.71 -30.40
CA GLU A 7 3.48 -1.91 -29.70
C GLU A 7 4.53 -1.56 -28.64
N ARG A 8 5.50 -0.71 -28.96
CA ARG A 8 6.48 -0.20 -27.98
C ARG A 8 5.82 0.57 -26.84
N LEU A 9 4.85 1.45 -27.12
CA LEU A 9 4.05 2.15 -26.10
C LEU A 9 3.25 1.14 -25.24
N ARG A 10 2.66 0.14 -25.88
CA ARG A 10 1.93 -0.92 -25.18
C ARG A 10 2.84 -1.74 -24.29
N GLU A 11 4.02 -2.12 -24.75
CA GLU A 11 5.02 -2.81 -23.94
C GLU A 11 5.55 -1.94 -22.80
N THR A 12 5.84 -0.65 -23.07
CA THR A 12 6.33 0.28 -22.05
C THR A 12 5.27 0.61 -20.98
N VAL A 13 3.98 0.65 -21.36
CA VAL A 13 2.89 1.07 -20.47
C VAL A 13 2.18 -0.11 -19.80
N LEU A 14 2.13 -1.29 -20.46
CA LEU A 14 1.30 -2.41 -19.99
C LEU A 14 2.09 -3.59 -19.42
N VAL A 15 3.38 -3.69 -19.72
CA VAL A 15 4.23 -4.73 -19.12
C VAL A 15 4.91 -4.13 -17.89
N PRO A 16 4.80 -4.75 -16.72
CA PRO A 16 5.56 -4.32 -15.56
C PRO A 16 7.06 -4.42 -15.91
N HIS A 17 7.73 -3.29 -16.07
CA HIS A 17 9.18 -3.25 -16.31
C HIS A 17 9.95 -3.35 -15.00
N GLY A 18 9.36 -3.98 -13.97
CA GLY A 18 10.03 -4.23 -12.71
C GLY A 18 10.95 -5.45 -12.81
N ASP A 19 12.15 -5.31 -12.27
CA ASP A 19 12.99 -6.46 -11.98
C ASP A 19 12.19 -7.45 -11.12
N PRO A 20 12.01 -8.73 -11.54
CA PRO A 20 11.27 -9.73 -10.78
C PRO A 20 11.82 -9.94 -9.38
N GLN A 21 13.14 -9.75 -9.18
CA GLN A 21 13.77 -9.84 -7.87
C GLN A 21 13.37 -8.66 -6.98
N LEU A 22 13.38 -7.44 -7.52
CA LEU A 22 12.96 -6.25 -6.80
C LEU A 22 11.49 -6.33 -6.38
N ALA A 23 10.62 -6.81 -7.27
CA ALA A 23 9.22 -7.06 -6.98
C ALA A 23 9.03 -8.11 -5.86
N LEU A 24 9.85 -9.18 -5.86
CA LEU A 24 9.84 -10.17 -4.80
C LEU A 24 10.28 -9.56 -3.46
N TYR A 25 11.38 -8.78 -3.44
CA TYR A 25 11.82 -8.10 -2.22
C TYR A 25 10.78 -7.11 -1.69
N ALA A 26 10.14 -6.33 -2.56
CA ALA A 26 9.08 -5.42 -2.17
C ALA A 26 7.92 -6.15 -1.46
N LYS A 27 7.49 -7.30 -1.98
CA LYS A 27 6.45 -8.15 -1.36
C LYS A 27 6.90 -8.70 0.00
N LEU A 28 8.15 -9.15 0.11
CA LEU A 28 8.69 -9.64 1.38
C LEU A 28 8.73 -8.53 2.43
N VAL A 29 9.11 -7.30 2.04
CA VAL A 29 9.09 -6.14 2.94
C VAL A 29 7.68 -5.84 3.42
N VAL A 30 6.68 -5.86 2.53
CA VAL A 30 5.27 -5.68 2.91
C VAL A 30 4.81 -6.78 3.87
N GLY A 31 5.16 -8.04 3.61
CA GLY A 31 4.86 -9.16 4.51
C GLY A 31 5.49 -9.01 5.90
N LEU A 32 6.76 -8.57 5.97
CA LEU A 32 7.42 -8.28 7.24
C LEU A 32 6.75 -7.14 8.00
N LEU A 33 6.29 -6.11 7.30
CA LEU A 33 5.56 -5.00 7.92
C LEU A 33 4.22 -5.45 8.51
N TRP A 34 3.50 -6.39 7.87
CA TRP A 34 2.32 -7.01 8.48
C TRP A 34 2.67 -7.74 9.77
N LEU A 35 3.79 -8.49 9.80
CA LEU A 35 4.26 -9.18 11.01
C LEU A 35 4.55 -8.22 12.17
N VAL A 36 5.14 -7.05 11.89
CA VAL A 36 5.43 -6.03 12.92
C VAL A 36 4.15 -5.46 13.56
N HIS A 37 3.02 -5.47 12.85
CA HIS A 37 1.75 -5.05 13.44
C HIS A 37 1.26 -5.97 14.57
N LEU A 38 1.68 -7.24 14.63
CA LEU A 38 1.29 -8.14 15.71
C LEU A 38 1.74 -7.64 17.09
N PRO A 39 3.06 -7.47 17.35
CA PRO A 39 3.50 -6.96 18.65
C PRO A 39 3.01 -5.55 18.92
N LEU A 40 2.90 -4.69 17.90
CA LEU A 40 2.33 -3.36 18.09
C LEU A 40 0.87 -3.42 18.52
N GLY A 41 0.06 -4.29 17.92
CA GLY A 41 -1.32 -4.50 18.35
C GLY A 41 -1.42 -4.87 19.84
N PHE A 42 -0.54 -5.74 20.34
CA PHE A 42 -0.47 -6.07 21.76
C PHE A 42 -0.10 -4.88 22.62
N LEU A 43 0.90 -4.10 22.23
CA LEU A 43 1.35 -2.92 22.96
C LEU A 43 0.27 -1.83 23.05
N TYR A 44 -0.53 -1.67 22.01
CA TYR A 44 -1.63 -0.69 21.94
C TYR A 44 -2.98 -1.24 22.40
N GLY A 45 -3.05 -2.50 22.84
CA GLY A 45 -4.31 -3.11 23.28
C GLY A 45 -5.35 -3.24 22.18
N ALA A 46 -4.93 -3.56 20.96
CA ALA A 46 -5.84 -3.67 19.84
C ALA A 46 -6.90 -4.77 20.05
N PRO A 47 -8.15 -4.57 19.61
CA PRO A 47 -9.22 -5.53 19.80
C PRO A 47 -9.12 -6.71 18.82
N LEU A 48 -9.86 -7.79 19.11
CA LEU A 48 -9.89 -8.99 18.28
C LEU A 48 -10.11 -8.74 16.79
N PRO A 49 -11.01 -7.85 16.33
CA PRO A 49 -11.18 -7.56 14.91
C PRO A 49 -9.91 -7.09 14.20
N PHE A 50 -9.02 -6.38 14.90
CA PHE A 50 -7.71 -6.00 14.37
C PHE A 50 -6.87 -7.22 13.99
N TYR A 51 -6.79 -8.22 14.88
CA TYR A 51 -6.00 -9.44 14.62
C TYR A 51 -6.60 -10.33 13.54
N LEU A 52 -7.93 -10.38 13.45
CA LEU A 52 -8.62 -11.10 12.36
C LEU A 52 -8.32 -10.45 11.01
N LEU A 53 -8.38 -9.12 10.92
CA LEU A 53 -8.04 -8.39 9.71
C LEU A 53 -6.56 -8.58 9.35
N LEU A 54 -5.67 -8.43 10.33
CA LEU A 54 -4.23 -8.61 10.15
C LEU A 54 -3.89 -10.03 9.67
N GLY A 55 -4.49 -11.05 10.28
CA GLY A 55 -4.32 -12.44 9.86
C GLY A 55 -4.82 -12.69 8.44
N GLY A 56 -5.94 -12.09 8.05
CA GLY A 56 -6.46 -12.11 6.69
C GLY A 56 -5.50 -11.48 5.67
N MET A 57 -4.91 -10.33 6.01
CA MET A 57 -3.93 -9.65 5.16
C MET A 57 -2.63 -10.46 5.02
N MET A 58 -2.13 -11.04 6.11
CA MET A 58 -0.95 -11.91 6.08
C MET A 58 -1.19 -13.17 5.24
N LEU A 59 -2.37 -13.79 5.35
CA LEU A 59 -2.76 -14.93 4.54
C LEU A 59 -2.82 -14.56 3.05
N LEU A 60 -3.45 -13.43 2.73
CA LEU A 60 -3.56 -12.94 1.36
C LEU A 60 -2.17 -12.67 0.76
N ASP A 61 -1.27 -12.04 1.52
CA ASP A 61 0.11 -11.78 1.10
C ASP A 61 0.89 -13.09 0.86
N GLY A 62 0.81 -14.04 1.78
CA GLY A 62 1.44 -15.35 1.66
C GLY A 62 0.95 -16.14 0.44
N VAL A 63 -0.36 -16.15 0.19
CA VAL A 63 -0.96 -16.77 -1.00
C VAL A 63 -0.50 -16.06 -2.27
N ASN A 64 -0.56 -14.72 -2.30
CA ASN A 64 -0.10 -13.94 -3.45
C ASN A 64 1.39 -14.17 -3.74
N LEU A 65 2.23 -14.21 -2.72
CA LEU A 65 3.66 -14.49 -2.85
C LEU A 65 3.93 -15.90 -3.41
N SER A 66 3.20 -16.90 -2.93
CA SER A 66 3.32 -18.29 -3.39
C SER A 66 2.90 -18.44 -4.86
N LEU A 67 1.81 -17.79 -5.25
CA LEU A 67 1.31 -17.81 -6.63
C LEU A 67 2.21 -17.02 -7.57
N SER A 68 2.80 -15.91 -7.13
CA SER A 68 3.71 -15.07 -7.92
C SER A 68 4.96 -15.84 -8.36
N ARG A 69 5.44 -16.77 -7.55
CA ARG A 69 6.57 -17.65 -7.91
C ARG A 69 6.24 -18.61 -9.05
N ARG A 70 4.94 -18.92 -9.28
CA ARG A 70 4.50 -19.88 -10.31
C ARG A 70 4.11 -19.20 -11.61
N SER A 71 3.48 -18.04 -11.53
CA SER A 71 3.03 -17.29 -12.70
C SER A 71 2.85 -15.82 -12.37
N ALA A 72 3.28 -14.95 -13.25
CA ALA A 72 2.96 -13.53 -13.17
C ALA A 72 1.52 -13.30 -13.66
N SER A 73 0.73 -12.52 -12.93
CA SER A 73 -0.64 -12.15 -13.31
C SER A 73 -0.93 -10.73 -12.83
N ARG A 74 -1.04 -9.80 -13.77
CA ARG A 74 -1.36 -8.39 -13.50
C ARG A 74 -2.66 -8.24 -12.71
N ALA A 75 -3.71 -8.96 -13.10
CA ALA A 75 -5.01 -8.88 -12.42
C ALA A 75 -4.91 -9.33 -10.95
N ARG A 76 -4.14 -10.38 -10.66
CA ARG A 76 -3.93 -10.85 -9.29
C ARG A 76 -3.14 -9.84 -8.47
N GLU A 77 -2.07 -9.29 -9.01
CA GLU A 77 -1.23 -8.29 -8.30
C GLU A 77 -2.03 -7.02 -8.01
N LEU A 78 -2.78 -6.52 -8.99
CA LEU A 78 -3.65 -5.37 -8.81
C LEU A 78 -4.76 -5.67 -7.78
N GLY A 79 -5.39 -6.84 -7.85
CA GLY A 79 -6.39 -7.27 -6.89
C GLY A 79 -5.85 -7.37 -5.46
N ALA A 80 -4.64 -7.93 -5.28
CA ALA A 80 -3.97 -7.99 -4.00
C ALA A 80 -3.64 -6.58 -3.47
N ALA A 81 -3.14 -5.68 -4.31
CA ALA A 81 -2.84 -4.31 -3.93
C ALA A 81 -4.10 -3.54 -3.50
N LEU A 82 -5.21 -3.68 -4.21
CA LEU A 82 -6.49 -3.08 -3.82
C LEU A 82 -7.02 -3.64 -2.48
N ALA A 83 -6.88 -4.95 -2.26
CA ALA A 83 -7.28 -5.58 -1.00
C ALA A 83 -6.40 -5.10 0.16
N PHE A 84 -5.08 -4.95 -0.05
CA PHE A 84 -4.17 -4.39 0.96
C PHE A 84 -4.48 -2.93 1.26
N LEU A 85 -4.79 -2.13 0.24
CA LEU A 85 -5.20 -0.73 0.45
C LEU A 85 -6.50 -0.66 1.27
N ALA A 86 -7.50 -1.47 0.95
CA ALA A 86 -8.75 -1.55 1.69
C ALA A 86 -8.54 -2.01 3.14
N GLY A 87 -7.70 -3.03 3.37
CA GLY A 87 -7.34 -3.52 4.70
C GLY A 87 -6.60 -2.46 5.52
N SER A 88 -5.64 -1.77 4.91
CA SER A 88 -4.94 -0.64 5.52
C SER A 88 -5.91 0.47 5.90
N ALA A 89 -6.87 0.78 5.05
CA ALA A 89 -7.91 1.76 5.29
C ALA A 89 -8.69 1.47 6.58
N LEU A 90 -9.08 0.21 6.79
CA LEU A 90 -9.78 -0.20 8.02
C LEU A 90 -8.90 -0.09 9.27
N LEU A 91 -7.61 -0.39 9.15
CA LEU A 91 -6.65 -0.25 10.27
C LEU A 91 -6.45 1.23 10.65
N PHE A 92 -6.32 2.13 9.66
CA PHE A 92 -6.07 3.55 9.91
C PHE A 92 -7.27 4.25 10.52
N GLN A 93 -8.47 3.94 10.05
CA GLN A 93 -9.70 4.55 10.55
C GLN A 93 -9.87 4.38 12.06
N LYS A 94 -9.32 3.31 12.63
CA LYS A 94 -9.42 3.01 14.08
C LYS A 94 -8.19 3.39 14.88
N ALA A 95 -7.12 3.85 14.25
CA ALA A 95 -5.87 4.27 14.91
C ALA A 95 -5.28 3.23 15.88
N TYR A 96 -5.47 1.94 15.63
CA TYR A 96 -5.09 0.86 16.56
C TYR A 96 -3.60 0.81 16.88
N VAL A 97 -2.74 1.22 15.97
CA VAL A 97 -1.27 1.17 16.12
C VAL A 97 -0.62 2.54 15.87
N GLY A 98 -1.36 3.61 16.06
CA GLY A 98 -0.87 4.97 15.98
C GLY A 98 -0.25 5.31 14.62
N TYR A 99 0.88 6.01 14.64
CA TYR A 99 1.57 6.47 13.42
C TYR A 99 2.13 5.36 12.53
N PHE A 100 2.36 4.16 13.07
CA PHE A 100 3.01 3.07 12.34
C PHE A 100 2.22 2.69 11.08
N SER A 101 0.89 2.66 11.17
CA SER A 101 0.03 2.34 10.03
C SER A 101 0.18 3.34 8.87
N TRP A 102 0.43 4.61 9.16
CA TRP A 102 0.66 5.63 8.14
C TRP A 102 1.98 5.43 7.40
N PHE A 103 3.05 5.11 8.14
CA PHE A 103 4.34 4.76 7.53
C PHE A 103 4.26 3.45 6.73
N PHE A 104 3.48 2.48 7.21
CA PHE A 104 3.20 1.27 6.45
C PHE A 104 2.56 1.59 5.10
N LEU A 105 1.57 2.49 5.06
CA LEU A 105 0.93 2.90 3.82
C LEU A 105 1.92 3.55 2.83
N LEU A 106 2.86 4.37 3.33
CA LEU A 106 3.92 4.94 2.50
C LEU A 106 4.80 3.87 1.86
N ILE A 107 5.28 2.91 2.66
CA ILE A 107 6.14 1.83 2.18
C ILE A 107 5.37 0.92 1.22
N PHE A 108 4.11 0.63 1.52
CA PHE A 108 3.24 -0.14 0.64
C PHE A 108 3.04 0.55 -0.71
N SER A 109 2.72 1.85 -0.71
CA SER A 109 2.55 2.65 -1.92
C SER A 109 3.83 2.68 -2.77
N PHE A 110 4.97 2.92 -2.13
CA PHE A 110 6.27 2.86 -2.78
C PHE A 110 6.52 1.48 -3.42
N SER A 111 6.24 0.41 -2.68
CA SER A 111 6.38 -0.97 -3.17
C SER A 111 5.48 -1.28 -4.35
N CYS A 112 4.28 -0.69 -4.42
CA CYS A 112 3.34 -0.90 -5.53
C CYS A 112 3.91 -0.45 -6.87
N THR A 113 4.73 0.60 -6.91
CA THR A 113 5.40 1.05 -8.14
C THR A 113 6.31 -0.02 -8.72
N PHE A 114 7.04 -0.74 -7.87
CA PHE A 114 7.95 -1.81 -8.29
C PHE A 114 7.24 -3.11 -8.65
N VAL A 115 6.15 -3.44 -7.96
CA VAL A 115 5.39 -4.68 -8.17
C VAL A 115 4.46 -4.59 -9.37
N LEU A 116 3.76 -3.46 -9.51
CA LEU A 116 2.69 -3.27 -10.49
C LEU A 116 3.16 -2.53 -11.76
N GLY A 117 4.34 -1.90 -11.69
CA GLY A 117 4.81 -1.00 -12.74
C GLY A 117 4.17 0.37 -12.68
N LEU A 118 4.58 1.23 -13.63
CA LEU A 118 4.28 2.66 -13.59
C LEU A 118 2.77 2.97 -13.56
N VAL A 119 1.99 2.37 -14.46
CA VAL A 119 0.56 2.73 -14.63
C VAL A 119 -0.28 2.25 -13.46
N ASP A 120 -0.23 0.94 -13.15
CA ASP A 120 -1.03 0.35 -12.08
C ASP A 120 -0.54 0.80 -10.70
N GLY A 121 0.79 0.97 -10.55
CA GLY A 121 1.38 1.53 -9.34
C GLY A 121 0.90 2.96 -9.08
N THR A 122 0.92 3.83 -10.12
CA THR A 122 0.40 5.20 -9.99
C THR A 122 -1.08 5.21 -9.62
N PHE A 123 -1.88 4.33 -10.21
CA PHE A 123 -3.29 4.22 -9.88
C PHE A 123 -3.51 3.86 -8.40
N ILE A 124 -2.82 2.84 -7.89
CA ILE A 124 -2.92 2.45 -6.47
C ILE A 124 -2.40 3.57 -5.55
N ASN A 125 -1.31 4.23 -5.94
CA ASN A 125 -0.73 5.33 -5.17
C ASN A 125 -1.67 6.54 -5.10
N LEU A 126 -2.35 6.86 -6.21
CA LEU A 126 -3.36 7.91 -6.23
C LEU A 126 -4.54 7.56 -5.32
N LEU A 127 -5.04 6.33 -5.37
CA LEU A 127 -6.10 5.87 -4.45
C LEU A 127 -5.64 5.96 -3.00
N GLY A 128 -4.40 5.55 -2.70
CA GLY A 128 -3.81 5.67 -1.37
C GLY A 128 -3.73 7.12 -0.89
N PHE A 129 -3.32 8.05 -1.76
CA PHE A 129 -3.29 9.47 -1.46
C PHE A 129 -4.70 10.04 -1.19
N LEU A 130 -5.67 9.72 -2.05
CA LEU A 130 -7.06 10.13 -1.84
C LEU A 130 -7.61 9.60 -0.52
N TRP A 131 -7.23 8.37 -0.14
CA TRP A 131 -7.57 7.80 1.15
C TRP A 131 -6.94 8.58 2.31
N VAL A 132 -5.66 8.93 2.24
CA VAL A 132 -4.99 9.80 3.23
C VAL A 132 -5.74 11.12 3.39
N MET A 133 -6.07 11.78 2.28
CA MET A 133 -6.82 13.03 2.31
C MET A 133 -8.21 12.87 2.93
N ALA A 134 -8.92 11.81 2.59
CA ALA A 134 -10.24 11.52 3.16
C ALA A 134 -10.15 11.24 4.68
N CYS A 135 -9.13 10.53 5.14
CA CYS A 135 -8.92 10.26 6.56
C CYS A 135 -8.55 11.52 7.35
N LEU A 136 -7.60 12.31 6.86
CA LEU A 136 -7.03 13.44 7.61
C LEU A 136 -7.82 14.73 7.46
N HIS A 137 -8.47 14.94 6.30
CA HIS A 137 -9.19 16.19 5.98
C HIS A 137 -10.65 16.00 5.58
N GLY A 138 -11.05 14.80 5.20
CA GLY A 138 -12.40 14.47 4.74
C GLY A 138 -13.38 14.02 5.85
N GLY A 139 -12.95 14.00 7.11
CA GLY A 139 -13.81 13.66 8.24
C GLY A 139 -14.04 12.15 8.46
N LEU A 140 -13.31 11.28 7.77
CA LEU A 140 -13.40 9.83 8.00
C LEU A 140 -12.82 9.42 9.36
N ILE A 141 -11.81 10.14 9.85
CA ILE A 141 -11.31 10.02 11.22
C ILE A 141 -11.86 11.22 12.00
N PRO A 142 -12.64 11.00 13.06
CA PRO A 142 -13.05 12.07 13.94
C PRO A 142 -11.83 12.68 14.63
N ASP A 143 -11.67 14.01 14.49
CA ASP A 143 -10.60 14.78 15.13
C ASP A 143 -9.20 14.18 14.95
N PRO A 144 -8.69 14.07 13.71
CA PRO A 144 -7.37 13.50 13.46
C PRO A 144 -6.25 14.33 14.07
N ALA A 145 -6.47 15.63 14.31
CA ALA A 145 -5.49 16.50 14.97
C ALA A 145 -5.31 16.14 16.45
N ALA A 146 -6.38 15.78 17.14
CA ALA A 146 -6.29 15.27 18.53
C ALA A 146 -5.59 13.91 18.61
N LEU A 147 -5.79 13.04 17.60
CA LEU A 147 -5.18 11.70 17.58
C LEU A 147 -3.71 11.71 17.18
N TYR A 148 -3.34 12.53 16.19
CA TYR A 148 -2.02 12.49 15.56
C TYR A 148 -1.25 13.81 15.68
N GLY A 149 -1.88 14.87 16.19
CA GLY A 149 -1.34 16.23 16.24
C GLY A 149 -1.47 17.00 14.94
N GLU A 150 -1.68 18.31 15.02
CA GLU A 150 -1.88 19.19 13.87
C GLU A 150 -0.72 19.13 12.87
N ASN A 151 0.51 19.12 13.35
CA ASN A 151 1.70 19.04 12.51
C ASN A 151 1.73 17.79 11.63
N PHE A 152 1.28 16.64 12.15
CA PHE A 152 1.19 15.42 11.37
C PHE A 152 0.10 15.53 10.30
N VAL A 153 -1.09 15.96 10.69
CA VAL A 153 -2.25 16.10 9.78
C VAL A 153 -1.92 17.00 8.60
N LEU A 154 -1.22 18.11 8.83
CA LEU A 154 -0.83 19.05 7.78
C LEU A 154 0.32 18.55 6.92
N ARG A 155 1.32 17.89 7.49
CA ARG A 155 2.58 17.57 6.80
C ARG A 155 2.58 16.20 6.14
N PHE A 156 1.83 15.24 6.65
CA PHE A 156 1.85 13.88 6.13
C PHE A 156 1.42 13.76 4.67
N PRO A 157 0.38 14.47 4.17
CA PRO A 157 0.04 14.44 2.75
C PRO A 157 1.17 14.94 1.84
N PHE A 158 1.92 15.97 2.26
CA PHE A 158 3.08 16.45 1.51
C PHE A 158 4.21 15.42 1.51
N LEU A 159 4.49 14.81 2.66
CA LEU A 159 5.47 13.73 2.76
C LEU A 159 5.10 12.57 1.85
N TYR A 160 3.81 12.20 1.81
CA TYR A 160 3.31 11.14 0.95
C TYR A 160 3.57 11.44 -0.54
N ILE A 161 3.25 12.64 -1.01
CA ILE A 161 3.53 13.07 -2.40
C ILE A 161 5.03 13.08 -2.69
N CYS A 162 5.85 13.60 -1.77
CA CYS A 162 7.31 13.62 -1.94
C CYS A 162 7.90 12.21 -2.09
N ILE A 163 7.46 11.26 -1.26
CA ILE A 163 7.92 9.86 -1.33
C ILE A 163 7.48 9.22 -2.64
N LEU A 164 6.24 9.45 -3.07
CA LEU A 164 5.78 8.97 -4.36
C LEU A 164 6.60 9.57 -5.50
N GLY A 165 6.92 10.86 -5.45
CA GLY A 165 7.75 11.53 -6.46
C GLY A 165 9.16 10.94 -6.59
N VAL A 166 9.71 10.36 -5.52
CA VAL A 166 11.01 9.65 -5.56
C VAL A 166 10.88 8.25 -6.19
N ALA A 167 9.69 7.66 -6.16
CA ALA A 167 9.43 6.33 -6.73
C ALA A 167 9.36 6.34 -8.27
N TYR A 168 9.25 7.51 -8.89
CA TYR A 168 9.15 7.75 -10.34
C TYR A 168 10.36 8.47 -10.90
#